data_19f3c5cf52b966e71f31cf714c4f1f18
#
_entry.id   19f3c5cf52b966e71f31cf714c4f1f18
#
_cell.length_a   1.000
_cell.length_b   1.000
_cell.length_c   1.000
_cell.angle_alpha   90.00
_cell.angle_beta   90.00
_cell.angle_gamma   90.00
#
_symmetry.space_group_name_H-M   'P 1'
#
loop_
_entity.id
_entity.type
_entity.pdbx_description
1 polymer ?
#
loop_
_entity_poly.entity_id
_entity_poly.type
_entity_poly.pdbx_seq_one_letter_code
_entity_poly.pdbx_strand_id
1 'polypeptide(L)'
;PAFVATGQAERASVEFAICWNIEGGELVQESYVNLIPTAQGGTHVNGLRSGVTDAVREFCELRNLLPRNLKLSAEDVWDGVNYILSLKFQEPQFSGQTKERLSSREASGVVLNIAKDAFALWLNQNSDTAMQLAEMMIAKAGRRLKAAKKVERKKIVAGPTLPGKLSDCVGHSLEESELFIVEGDSAGGSAKQARDKNFQAIMPIRGKILNTWEVASDEVLASQ
;
A
#
# COMPACT_ATOMS: atom_id res chain seq x y z
N PRO A 1 21.52 7.96 6.00
CA PRO A 1 21.61 9.13 6.88
C PRO A 1 20.24 9.84 6.96
N ALA A 2 19.94 10.43 8.14
CA ALA A 2 18.72 11.20 8.30
C ALA A 2 18.85 12.55 7.60
N PHE A 3 17.79 13.01 6.98
CA PHE A 3 17.64 14.39 6.52
C PHE A 3 17.15 15.25 7.69
N VAL A 4 17.85 16.34 7.97
CA VAL A 4 17.50 17.28 9.04
C VAL A 4 17.31 18.67 8.43
N ALA A 5 16.25 19.36 8.80
CA ALA A 5 15.99 20.72 8.35
C ALA A 5 15.36 21.57 9.45
N THR A 6 15.58 22.86 9.33
CA THR A 6 14.98 23.90 10.17
C THR A 6 14.40 24.98 9.27
N GLY A 7 13.28 25.55 9.69
CA GLY A 7 12.67 26.67 8.97
C GLY A 7 11.92 27.60 9.92
N GLN A 8 11.80 28.86 9.51
CA GLN A 8 11.09 29.88 10.28
C GLN A 8 10.02 30.56 9.43
N ALA A 9 8.91 30.84 10.05
CA ALA A 9 7.84 31.67 9.54
C ALA A 9 7.47 32.73 10.58
N GLU A 10 6.66 33.70 10.22
CA GLU A 10 6.32 34.85 11.08
C GLU A 10 5.89 34.45 12.50
N ARG A 11 5.15 33.34 12.65
CA ARG A 11 4.59 32.86 13.93
C ARG A 11 5.01 31.45 14.31
N ALA A 12 5.95 30.87 13.58
CA ALA A 12 6.34 29.48 13.79
C ALA A 12 7.80 29.23 13.51
N SER A 13 8.40 28.30 14.24
CA SER A 13 9.68 27.68 13.93
C SER A 13 9.51 26.18 13.88
N VAL A 14 9.99 25.57 12.80
CA VAL A 14 9.88 24.13 12.54
C VAL A 14 11.28 23.51 12.49
N GLU A 15 11.48 22.45 13.23
CA GLU A 15 12.69 21.63 13.19
C GLU A 15 12.24 20.19 12.99
N PHE A 16 12.82 19.49 12.02
CA PHE A 16 12.47 18.09 11.80
C PHE A 16 13.64 17.27 11.27
N ALA A 17 13.60 15.98 11.59
CA ALA A 17 14.47 14.97 11.02
C ALA A 17 13.61 13.84 10.45
N ILE A 18 13.98 13.36 9.28
CA ILE A 18 13.33 12.20 8.64
C ILE A 18 14.36 11.24 8.09
N CYS A 19 14.05 9.94 8.17
CA CYS A 19 14.80 8.90 7.46
C CYS A 19 13.87 7.72 7.13
N TRP A 20 14.26 6.93 6.13
CA TRP A 20 13.53 5.73 5.75
C TRP A 20 14.23 4.50 6.31
N ASN A 21 13.50 3.68 7.07
CA ASN A 21 13.97 2.40 7.54
C ASN A 21 13.70 1.33 6.45
N ILE A 22 14.75 0.94 5.74
CA ILE A 22 14.68 -0.02 4.62
C ILE A 22 14.66 -1.47 5.14
N GLU A 23 15.32 -1.72 6.27
CA GLU A 23 15.50 -3.06 6.83
C GLU A 23 14.29 -3.54 7.65
N GLY A 24 13.33 -2.65 7.93
CA GLY A 24 12.22 -2.93 8.82
C GLY A 24 12.61 -2.77 10.30
N GLY A 25 11.65 -2.97 11.19
CA GLY A 25 11.83 -2.81 12.63
C GLY A 25 10.89 -1.77 13.22
N GLU A 26 11.13 -1.39 14.48
CA GLU A 26 10.33 -0.41 15.19
C GLU A 26 10.52 0.99 14.57
N LEU A 27 9.40 1.69 14.35
CA LEU A 27 9.41 3.04 13.79
C LEU A 27 9.40 4.07 14.92
N VAL A 28 10.30 5.02 14.82
CA VAL A 28 10.33 6.20 15.70
C VAL A 28 9.54 7.32 15.03
N GLN A 29 8.40 7.68 15.59
CA GLN A 29 7.51 8.71 15.06
C GLN A 29 7.09 9.64 16.19
N GLU A 30 7.84 10.70 16.39
CA GLU A 30 7.65 11.63 17.49
C GLU A 30 7.35 13.03 16.97
N SER A 31 6.43 13.72 17.66
CA SER A 31 6.12 15.10 17.37
C SER A 31 5.88 15.93 18.62
N TYR A 32 6.30 17.18 18.57
CA TYR A 32 6.26 18.11 19.68
C TYR A 32 5.73 19.47 19.23
N VAL A 33 4.95 20.11 20.08
CA VAL A 33 4.49 21.50 19.90
C VAL A 33 4.84 22.28 21.16
N ASN A 34 5.69 23.32 21.03
CA ASN A 34 6.20 24.09 22.15
C ASN A 34 6.78 23.19 23.27
N LEU A 35 7.56 22.17 22.87
CA LEU A 35 8.16 21.14 23.72
C LEU A 35 7.17 20.17 24.38
N ILE A 36 5.88 20.27 24.09
CA ILE A 36 4.86 19.34 24.58
C ILE A 36 4.76 18.18 23.59
N PRO A 37 4.92 16.91 24.02
CA PRO A 37 4.79 15.76 23.15
C PRO A 37 3.35 15.62 22.66
N THR A 38 3.17 15.42 21.35
CA THR A 38 1.88 15.23 20.72
C THR A 38 1.77 13.78 20.22
N ALA A 39 1.51 12.86 21.15
CA ALA A 39 1.48 11.41 20.87
C ALA A 39 0.47 11.01 19.79
N GLN A 40 -0.61 11.77 19.62
CA GLN A 40 -1.61 11.57 18.57
C GLN A 40 -1.37 12.46 17.33
N GLY A 41 -0.20 13.10 17.25
CA GLY A 41 0.17 13.97 16.13
C GLY A 41 -0.73 15.20 15.99
N GLY A 42 -1.25 15.44 14.84
CA GLY A 42 -2.15 16.56 14.53
C GLY A 42 -1.82 17.26 13.21
N THR A 43 -2.26 18.50 13.09
CA THR A 43 -2.16 19.28 11.85
C THR A 43 -0.71 19.50 11.39
N HIS A 44 0.26 19.67 12.31
CA HIS A 44 1.67 19.83 12.00
C HIS A 44 2.28 18.55 11.39
N VAL A 45 1.93 17.37 11.91
CA VAL A 45 2.37 16.08 11.33
C VAL A 45 1.77 15.88 9.94
N ASN A 46 0.49 16.24 9.76
CA ASN A 46 -0.14 16.22 8.44
C ASN A 46 0.57 17.17 7.46
N GLY A 47 0.96 18.34 7.92
CA GLY A 47 1.75 19.29 7.14
C GLY A 47 3.10 18.72 6.70
N LEU A 48 3.85 18.11 7.61
CA LEU A 48 5.12 17.44 7.29
C LEU A 48 4.91 16.34 6.25
N ARG A 49 3.90 15.50 6.48
CA ARG A 49 3.55 14.40 5.57
C ARG A 49 3.22 14.88 4.16
N SER A 50 2.41 15.91 4.05
CA SER A 50 2.04 16.50 2.76
C SER A 50 3.23 17.17 2.08
N GLY A 51 4.00 17.99 2.80
CA GLY A 51 5.14 18.71 2.24
C GLY A 51 6.22 17.78 1.67
N VAL A 52 6.60 16.75 2.42
CA VAL A 52 7.57 15.74 1.95
C VAL A 52 7.02 14.96 0.74
N THR A 53 5.73 14.59 0.79
CA THR A 53 5.09 13.85 -0.32
C THR A 53 5.07 14.70 -1.60
N ASP A 54 4.73 15.97 -1.49
CA ASP A 54 4.67 16.87 -2.64
C ASP A 54 6.05 17.13 -3.23
N ALA A 55 7.08 17.31 -2.38
CA ALA A 55 8.46 17.45 -2.84
C ALA A 55 8.94 16.21 -3.64
N VAL A 56 8.64 15.00 -3.15
CA VAL A 56 8.99 13.76 -3.87
C VAL A 56 8.24 13.65 -5.19
N ARG A 57 6.95 13.95 -5.21
CA ARG A 57 6.15 13.91 -6.45
C ARG A 57 6.70 14.87 -7.49
N GLU A 58 6.97 16.10 -7.11
CA GLU A 58 7.53 17.13 -7.99
C GLU A 58 8.91 16.72 -8.52
N PHE A 59 9.77 16.17 -7.68
CA PHE A 59 11.07 15.62 -8.09
C PHE A 59 10.93 14.51 -9.12
N CYS A 60 10.01 13.54 -8.88
CA CYS A 60 9.77 12.44 -9.81
C CYS A 60 9.15 12.90 -11.13
N GLU A 61 8.26 13.89 -11.11
CA GLU A 61 7.64 14.47 -12.31
C GLU A 61 8.66 15.24 -13.16
N LEU A 62 9.45 16.11 -12.56
CA LEU A 62 10.48 16.90 -13.25
C LEU A 62 11.53 16.04 -13.95
N ARG A 63 11.82 14.86 -13.38
CA ARG A 63 12.81 13.92 -13.93
C ARG A 63 12.19 12.79 -14.76
N ASN A 64 10.87 12.82 -14.98
CA ASN A 64 10.12 11.80 -15.73
C ASN A 64 10.36 10.38 -15.22
N LEU A 65 10.45 10.19 -13.90
CA LEU A 65 10.73 8.88 -13.27
C LEU A 65 9.48 8.00 -13.15
N LEU A 66 8.29 8.59 -13.21
CA LEU A 66 7.03 7.87 -13.00
C LEU A 66 6.63 7.08 -14.25
N PRO A 67 6.40 5.77 -14.12
CA PRO A 67 5.78 4.98 -15.18
C PRO A 67 4.39 5.52 -15.57
N ARG A 68 3.97 5.30 -16.82
CA ARG A 68 2.63 5.68 -17.28
C ARG A 68 1.56 5.10 -16.35
N ASN A 69 0.63 5.95 -15.92
CA ASN A 69 -0.49 5.59 -15.02
C ASN A 69 -0.11 5.26 -13.56
N LEU A 70 1.12 5.50 -13.11
CA LEU A 70 1.50 5.36 -11.72
C LEU A 70 1.51 6.73 -11.04
N LYS A 71 0.74 6.85 -9.95
CA LYS A 71 0.77 8.03 -9.07
C LYS A 71 1.24 7.60 -7.69
N LEU A 72 2.21 8.34 -7.16
CA LEU A 72 2.67 8.15 -5.78
C LEU A 72 1.59 8.65 -4.81
N SER A 73 1.17 7.81 -3.90
CA SER A 73 0.33 8.20 -2.76
C SER A 73 1.20 8.64 -1.58
N ALA A 74 0.61 9.33 -0.62
CA ALA A 74 1.29 9.66 0.63
C ALA A 74 1.74 8.39 1.39
N GLU A 75 1.01 7.28 1.26
CA GLU A 75 1.36 6.00 1.87
C GLU A 75 2.63 5.41 1.28
N ASP A 76 2.83 5.50 -0.04
CA ASP A 76 4.03 5.00 -0.70
C ASP A 76 5.30 5.73 -0.23
N VAL A 77 5.16 7.02 0.09
CA VAL A 77 6.25 7.88 0.57
C VAL A 77 6.52 7.66 2.06
N TRP A 78 5.46 7.50 2.87
CA TRP A 78 5.55 7.42 4.33
C TRP A 78 5.72 6.02 4.90
N ASP A 79 5.65 5.00 4.07
CA ASP A 79 5.91 3.62 4.51
C ASP A 79 7.36 3.46 4.97
N GLY A 80 7.55 3.07 6.22
CA GLY A 80 8.87 2.90 6.84
C GLY A 80 9.59 4.20 7.21
N VAL A 81 8.88 5.33 7.35
CA VAL A 81 9.47 6.62 7.75
C VAL A 81 9.60 6.73 9.25
N ASN A 82 10.82 6.99 9.71
CA ASN A 82 11.12 7.52 11.03
C ASN A 82 11.14 9.04 10.95
N TYR A 83 10.51 9.72 11.90
CA TYR A 83 10.59 11.17 11.99
C TYR A 83 10.55 11.67 13.43
N ILE A 84 11.19 12.82 13.65
CA ILE A 84 11.04 13.67 14.82
C ILE A 84 10.68 15.06 14.30
N LEU A 85 9.59 15.63 14.79
CA LEU A 85 9.10 16.95 14.40
C LEU A 85 8.91 17.82 15.64
N SER A 86 9.57 18.95 15.67
CA SER A 86 9.40 19.99 16.70
C SER A 86 8.86 21.27 16.08
N LEU A 87 7.70 21.71 16.54
CA LEU A 87 7.05 22.94 16.12
C LEU A 87 6.98 23.90 17.31
N LYS A 88 7.56 25.09 17.16
CA LYS A 88 7.27 26.25 18.01
C LYS A 88 6.20 27.07 17.31
N PHE A 89 5.07 27.27 17.94
CA PHE A 89 3.90 27.93 17.34
C PHE A 89 3.24 28.87 18.33
N GLN A 90 2.86 30.05 17.87
CA GLN A 90 2.14 31.01 18.70
C GLN A 90 0.68 30.54 18.87
N GLU A 91 0.18 30.57 20.10
CA GLU A 91 -1.21 30.25 20.44
C GLU A 91 -1.71 28.90 19.87
N PRO A 92 -1.03 27.78 20.16
CA PRO A 92 -1.45 26.49 19.63
C PRO A 92 -2.76 26.03 20.25
N GLN A 93 -3.67 25.54 19.41
CA GLN A 93 -4.92 24.92 19.84
C GLN A 93 -4.78 23.40 19.79
N PHE A 94 -5.23 22.71 20.82
CA PHE A 94 -5.17 21.26 20.93
C PHE A 94 -6.57 20.66 21.03
N SER A 95 -6.73 19.42 20.55
CA SER A 95 -7.94 18.64 20.80
C SER A 95 -7.85 17.99 22.18
N GLY A 96 -8.54 18.59 23.16
CA GLY A 96 -8.57 18.09 24.52
C GLY A 96 -7.51 18.67 25.44
N GLN A 97 -7.69 18.42 26.74
CA GLN A 97 -6.84 18.98 27.79
C GLN A 97 -5.46 18.31 27.90
N THR A 98 -5.33 17.08 27.47
CA THR A 98 -4.07 16.32 27.48
C THR A 98 -3.05 16.83 26.46
N LYS A 99 -3.48 17.70 25.52
CA LYS A 99 -2.64 18.31 24.48
C LYS A 99 -1.91 17.30 23.56
N GLU A 100 -2.41 16.10 23.46
CA GLU A 100 -1.80 15.02 22.68
C GLU A 100 -1.92 15.22 21.17
N ARG A 101 -2.84 16.09 20.72
CA ARG A 101 -3.09 16.33 19.30
C ARG A 101 -3.27 17.82 18.99
N LEU A 102 -2.44 18.34 18.08
CA LEU A 102 -2.59 19.72 17.59
C LEU A 102 -3.76 19.84 16.63
N SER A 103 -4.60 20.87 16.81
CA SER A 103 -5.77 21.16 15.98
C SER A 103 -5.68 22.47 15.18
N SER A 104 -4.69 23.33 15.45
CA SER A 104 -4.47 24.60 14.71
C SER A 104 -4.30 24.35 13.22
N ARG A 105 -5.23 24.82 12.39
CA ARG A 105 -5.21 24.58 10.93
C ARG A 105 -4.01 25.25 10.25
N GLU A 106 -3.65 26.43 10.67
CA GLU A 106 -2.53 27.22 10.13
C GLU A 106 -1.19 26.47 10.23
N ALA A 107 -0.99 25.73 11.31
CA ALA A 107 0.21 24.94 11.53
C ALA A 107 0.48 23.92 10.40
N SER A 108 -0.57 23.35 9.82
CA SER A 108 -0.42 22.42 8.69
C SER A 108 0.21 23.10 7.47
N GLY A 109 -0.26 24.29 7.10
CA GLY A 109 0.25 25.01 5.94
C GLY A 109 1.69 25.48 6.12
N VAL A 110 2.02 25.99 7.32
CA VAL A 110 3.38 26.45 7.64
C VAL A 110 4.38 25.29 7.57
N VAL A 111 4.06 24.17 8.22
CA VAL A 111 4.94 22.98 8.22
C VAL A 111 5.05 22.39 6.81
N LEU A 112 3.95 22.35 6.05
CA LEU A 112 3.94 21.86 4.67
C LEU A 112 4.93 22.64 3.80
N ASN A 113 4.84 23.97 3.80
CA ASN A 113 5.70 24.81 2.95
C ASN A 113 7.17 24.65 3.33
N ILE A 114 7.50 24.75 4.63
CA ILE A 114 8.87 24.59 5.10
C ILE A 114 9.43 23.20 4.77
N ALA A 115 8.65 22.16 5.01
CA ALA A 115 9.07 20.79 4.73
C ALA A 115 9.25 20.54 3.23
N LYS A 116 8.32 21.04 2.40
CA LYS A 116 8.39 20.92 0.94
C LYS A 116 9.63 21.59 0.40
N ASP A 117 9.85 22.86 0.74
CA ASP A 117 10.96 23.63 0.22
C ASP A 117 12.31 23.07 0.63
N ALA A 118 12.47 22.76 1.92
CA ALA A 118 13.71 22.20 2.45
C ALA A 118 14.01 20.81 1.85
N PHE A 119 13.01 19.96 1.70
CA PHE A 119 13.21 18.62 1.16
C PHE A 119 13.42 18.63 -0.35
N ALA A 120 12.72 19.49 -1.10
CA ALA A 120 12.94 19.67 -2.53
C ALA A 120 14.37 20.15 -2.83
N LEU A 121 14.88 21.09 -2.02
CA LEU A 121 16.27 21.54 -2.13
C LEU A 121 17.26 20.39 -1.89
N TRP A 122 17.05 19.60 -0.85
CA TRP A 122 17.89 18.46 -0.52
C TRP A 122 17.88 17.39 -1.62
N LEU A 123 16.70 17.05 -2.17
CA LEU A 123 16.58 16.10 -3.28
C LEU A 123 17.39 16.52 -4.51
N ASN A 124 17.42 17.82 -4.80
CA ASN A 124 18.18 18.34 -5.94
C ASN A 124 19.69 18.38 -5.67
N GLN A 125 20.11 18.61 -4.43
CA GLN A 125 21.52 18.61 -4.04
C GLN A 125 22.11 17.18 -3.93
N ASN A 126 21.28 16.19 -3.60
CA ASN A 126 21.70 14.81 -3.37
C ASN A 126 21.08 13.86 -4.41
N SER A 127 21.26 14.16 -5.68
CA SER A 127 20.60 13.49 -6.81
C SER A 127 20.66 11.96 -6.76
N ASP A 128 21.83 11.37 -6.42
CA ASP A 128 21.98 9.91 -6.42
C ASP A 128 21.14 9.25 -5.32
N THR A 129 21.18 9.81 -4.11
CA THR A 129 20.36 9.32 -2.99
C THR A 129 18.86 9.57 -3.26
N ALA A 130 18.51 10.70 -3.86
CA ALA A 130 17.16 11.03 -4.23
C ALA A 130 16.60 10.08 -5.30
N MET A 131 17.41 9.66 -6.27
CA MET A 131 17.03 8.66 -7.27
C MET A 131 16.75 7.31 -6.62
N GLN A 132 17.65 6.81 -5.75
CA GLN A 132 17.44 5.55 -5.02
C GLN A 132 16.16 5.60 -4.18
N LEU A 133 15.91 6.73 -3.51
CA LEU A 133 14.69 6.94 -2.72
C LEU A 133 13.44 6.91 -3.61
N ALA A 134 13.47 7.60 -4.75
CA ALA A 134 12.37 7.62 -5.71
C ALA A 134 12.08 6.21 -6.27
N GLU A 135 13.11 5.46 -6.66
CA GLU A 135 12.97 4.09 -7.16
C GLU A 135 12.33 3.17 -6.12
N MET A 136 12.73 3.27 -4.86
CA MET A 136 12.13 2.53 -3.75
C MET A 136 10.64 2.84 -3.62
N MET A 137 10.26 4.12 -3.64
CA MET A 137 8.85 4.56 -3.53
C MET A 137 8.02 4.14 -4.74
N ILE A 138 8.57 4.22 -5.95
CA ILE A 138 7.93 3.75 -7.19
C ILE A 138 7.70 2.23 -7.14
N ALA A 139 8.67 1.47 -6.63
CA ALA A 139 8.52 0.02 -6.46
C ALA A 139 7.42 -0.32 -5.44
N LYS A 140 7.29 0.45 -4.33
CA LYS A 140 6.20 0.31 -3.34
C LYS A 140 4.84 0.60 -3.98
N ALA A 141 4.71 1.71 -4.72
CA ALA A 141 3.49 2.07 -5.44
C ALA A 141 3.09 0.99 -6.46
N GLY A 142 4.04 0.43 -7.19
CA GLY A 142 3.82 -0.67 -8.12
C GLY A 142 3.27 -1.93 -7.44
N ARG A 143 3.83 -2.30 -6.27
CA ARG A 143 3.33 -3.42 -5.45
C ARG A 143 1.91 -3.17 -4.94
N ARG A 144 1.61 -1.97 -4.44
CA ARG A 144 0.27 -1.56 -3.99
C ARG A 144 -0.76 -1.69 -5.12
N LEU A 145 -0.44 -1.19 -6.33
CA LEU A 145 -1.34 -1.27 -7.47
C LEU A 145 -1.58 -2.70 -7.95
N LYS A 146 -0.54 -3.55 -7.95
CA LYS A 146 -0.69 -4.98 -8.27
C LYS A 146 -1.56 -5.69 -7.24
N ALA A 147 -1.38 -5.41 -5.95
CA ALA A 147 -2.21 -5.96 -4.88
C ALA A 147 -3.67 -5.50 -4.99
N ALA A 148 -3.93 -4.22 -5.29
CA ALA A 148 -5.28 -3.70 -5.51
C ALA A 148 -5.98 -4.36 -6.70
N LYS A 149 -5.29 -4.54 -7.83
CA LYS A 149 -5.84 -5.28 -8.99
C LYS A 149 -6.19 -6.73 -8.66
N LYS A 150 -5.38 -7.40 -7.82
CA LYS A 150 -5.66 -8.76 -7.36
C LYS A 150 -6.90 -8.83 -6.46
N VAL A 151 -7.13 -7.79 -5.65
CA VAL A 151 -8.33 -7.67 -4.79
C VAL A 151 -9.58 -7.36 -5.62
N GLU A 152 -9.49 -6.48 -6.62
CA GLU A 152 -10.63 -6.21 -7.52
C GLU A 152 -11.06 -7.44 -8.30
N ARG A 153 -10.11 -8.26 -8.77
CA ARG A 153 -10.45 -9.56 -9.41
C ARG A 153 -11.13 -10.55 -8.47
N LYS A 154 -10.96 -10.43 -7.15
CA LYS A 154 -11.67 -11.23 -6.14
C LYS A 154 -13.07 -10.69 -5.80
N LYS A 155 -13.41 -9.47 -6.19
CA LYS A 155 -14.71 -8.83 -5.88
C LYS A 155 -15.84 -9.16 -6.85
N ILE A 156 -15.56 -9.85 -7.93
CA ILE A 156 -16.58 -10.28 -8.87
C ILE A 156 -16.87 -11.74 -8.55
N VAL A 157 -18.05 -11.98 -8.11
CA VAL A 157 -18.86 -13.19 -8.01
C VAL A 157 -19.25 -13.50 -6.57
N ALA A 158 -20.52 -13.42 -6.32
CA ALA A 158 -21.17 -14.12 -5.23
C ALA A 158 -20.97 -15.64 -5.43
N GLY A 159 -20.03 -16.19 -4.69
CA GLY A 159 -19.60 -17.60 -4.76
C GLY A 159 -18.39 -17.83 -5.68
N PRO A 160 -17.60 -18.88 -5.43
CA PRO A 160 -16.55 -19.25 -6.34
C PRO A 160 -17.17 -19.58 -7.70
N THR A 161 -16.67 -18.98 -8.77
CA THR A 161 -17.03 -19.42 -10.12
C THR A 161 -16.43 -20.80 -10.30
N LEU A 162 -17.23 -21.80 -10.06
CA LEU A 162 -16.84 -23.17 -10.28
C LEU A 162 -16.49 -23.32 -11.78
N PRO A 163 -15.43 -24.05 -12.12
CA PRO A 163 -15.13 -24.32 -13.51
C PRO A 163 -16.39 -24.80 -14.23
N GLY A 164 -16.71 -24.22 -15.40
CA GLY A 164 -17.96 -24.48 -16.11
C GLY A 164 -18.20 -25.98 -16.43
N LYS A 165 -17.16 -26.80 -16.27
CA LYS A 165 -17.22 -28.25 -16.43
C LYS A 165 -17.46 -29.01 -15.11
N LEU A 166 -17.31 -28.38 -13.94
CA LEU A 166 -17.58 -29.01 -12.67
C LEU A 166 -19.08 -29.23 -12.49
N SER A 167 -19.45 -30.47 -12.19
CA SER A 167 -20.79 -30.80 -11.72
C SER A 167 -20.73 -31.00 -10.22
N ASP A 168 -21.09 -29.94 -9.49
CA ASP A 168 -20.99 -29.89 -8.04
C ASP A 168 -22.04 -30.79 -7.34
N CYS A 169 -21.77 -31.15 -6.08
CA CYS A 169 -22.74 -31.80 -5.21
C CYS A 169 -23.63 -30.77 -4.50
N VAL A 170 -24.78 -31.23 -4.03
CA VAL A 170 -25.78 -30.38 -3.37
C VAL A 170 -25.48 -30.21 -1.87
N GLY A 171 -24.79 -31.16 -1.27
CA GLY A 171 -24.44 -31.14 0.15
C GLY A 171 -23.35 -30.11 0.47
N HIS A 172 -23.43 -29.54 1.69
CA HIS A 172 -22.49 -28.51 2.16
C HIS A 172 -21.46 -29.02 3.17
N SER A 173 -21.44 -30.33 3.45
CA SER A 173 -20.47 -30.94 4.37
C SER A 173 -19.15 -31.21 3.64
N LEU A 174 -18.08 -30.50 4.01
CA LEU A 174 -16.74 -30.73 3.45
C LEU A 174 -16.18 -32.12 3.82
N GLU A 175 -16.60 -32.68 4.93
CA GLU A 175 -16.11 -33.97 5.42
C GLU A 175 -16.75 -35.15 4.66
N GLU A 176 -17.94 -34.98 4.11
CA GLU A 176 -18.68 -36.00 3.38
C GLU A 176 -18.59 -35.83 1.86
N SER A 177 -18.09 -34.67 1.37
CA SER A 177 -18.03 -34.39 -0.06
C SER A 177 -16.84 -35.06 -0.72
N GLU A 178 -17.09 -35.68 -1.87
CA GLU A 178 -16.11 -36.37 -2.70
C GLU A 178 -16.00 -35.71 -4.06
N LEU A 179 -14.77 -35.44 -4.55
CA LEU A 179 -14.50 -34.92 -5.89
C LEU A 179 -13.89 -36.05 -6.76
N PHE A 180 -14.61 -36.43 -7.81
CA PHE A 180 -14.12 -37.36 -8.82
C PHE A 180 -13.59 -36.59 -10.04
N ILE A 181 -12.30 -36.77 -10.31
CA ILE A 181 -11.65 -36.23 -11.49
C ILE A 181 -11.63 -37.32 -12.57
N VAL A 182 -12.22 -37.05 -13.72
CA VAL A 182 -12.36 -38.03 -14.81
C VAL A 182 -11.75 -37.51 -16.10
N GLU A 183 -11.22 -38.41 -16.93
CA GLU A 183 -10.62 -38.05 -18.22
C GLU A 183 -11.70 -37.88 -19.29
N GLY A 184 -11.79 -36.66 -19.81
CA GLY A 184 -12.63 -36.33 -20.97
C GLY A 184 -14.12 -36.18 -20.67
N ASP A 185 -14.81 -35.55 -21.59
CA ASP A 185 -16.23 -35.20 -21.48
C ASP A 185 -17.14 -36.45 -21.54
N SER A 186 -16.72 -37.50 -22.25
CA SER A 186 -17.49 -38.76 -22.35
C SER A 186 -17.54 -39.49 -21.00
N ALA A 187 -16.40 -39.70 -20.35
CA ALA A 187 -16.34 -40.26 -19.00
C ALA A 187 -17.05 -39.38 -18.00
N GLY A 188 -16.89 -38.04 -18.13
CA GLY A 188 -17.60 -37.06 -17.31
C GLY A 188 -19.12 -37.17 -17.43
N GLY A 189 -19.65 -37.41 -18.61
CA GLY A 189 -21.09 -37.60 -18.84
C GLY A 189 -21.65 -38.83 -18.12
N SER A 190 -21.00 -39.96 -18.24
CA SER A 190 -21.38 -41.19 -17.59
C SER A 190 -21.27 -41.09 -16.06
N ALA A 191 -20.18 -40.54 -15.55
CA ALA A 191 -19.96 -40.28 -14.13
C ALA A 191 -21.03 -39.36 -13.52
N LYS A 192 -21.42 -38.30 -14.23
CA LYS A 192 -22.50 -37.38 -13.81
C LYS A 192 -23.85 -38.09 -13.65
N GLN A 193 -24.15 -39.08 -14.48
CA GLN A 193 -25.39 -39.83 -14.40
C GLN A 193 -25.40 -40.86 -13.25
N ALA A 194 -24.25 -41.44 -12.96
CA ALA A 194 -24.09 -42.51 -11.98
C ALA A 194 -23.84 -42.05 -10.52
N ARG A 195 -23.40 -40.78 -10.34
CA ARG A 195 -23.01 -40.23 -9.03
C ARG A 195 -24.15 -40.07 -8.06
N ASP A 196 -23.86 -40.12 -6.77
CA ASP A 196 -24.74 -39.54 -5.77
C ASP A 196 -24.60 -38.00 -5.75
N LYS A 197 -25.70 -37.33 -6.14
CA LYS A 197 -25.72 -35.88 -6.25
C LYS A 197 -25.58 -35.14 -4.91
N ASN A 198 -25.81 -35.82 -3.80
CA ASN A 198 -25.80 -35.18 -2.48
C ASN A 198 -24.39 -34.89 -2.02
N PHE A 199 -23.40 -35.75 -2.31
CA PHE A 199 -22.03 -35.60 -1.80
C PHE A 199 -20.95 -35.84 -2.85
N GLN A 200 -21.28 -36.25 -4.11
CA GLN A 200 -20.30 -36.52 -5.15
C GLN A 200 -20.31 -35.45 -6.22
N ALA A 201 -19.16 -34.79 -6.39
CA ALA A 201 -18.90 -33.83 -7.47
C ALA A 201 -18.04 -34.47 -8.56
N ILE A 202 -18.28 -34.13 -9.84
CA ILE A 202 -17.54 -34.67 -10.99
C ILE A 202 -16.87 -33.51 -11.75
N MET A 203 -15.58 -33.65 -12.00
CA MET A 203 -14.79 -32.70 -12.81
C MET A 203 -14.09 -33.43 -13.96
N PRO A 204 -14.56 -33.29 -15.20
CA PRO A 204 -13.84 -33.80 -16.35
C PRO A 204 -12.64 -32.91 -16.69
N ILE A 205 -11.47 -33.52 -16.81
CA ILE A 205 -10.24 -32.86 -17.25
C ILE A 205 -10.00 -33.23 -18.71
N ARG A 206 -9.63 -32.26 -19.52
CA ARG A 206 -9.37 -32.46 -20.96
C ARG A 206 -7.95 -32.01 -21.30
N GLY A 207 -7.21 -32.89 -22.00
CA GLY A 207 -5.92 -32.56 -22.56
C GLY A 207 -4.73 -32.70 -21.63
N LYS A 208 -3.60 -32.18 -22.07
CA LYS A 208 -2.33 -32.22 -21.35
C LYS A 208 -2.39 -31.26 -20.15
N ILE A 209 -2.12 -31.77 -18.96
CA ILE A 209 -2.08 -30.92 -17.75
C ILE A 209 -0.92 -29.97 -17.86
N LEU A 210 -1.18 -28.68 -17.62
CA LEU A 210 -0.16 -27.64 -17.58
C LEU A 210 0.79 -27.88 -16.38
N ASN A 211 2.11 -27.85 -16.62
CA ASN A 211 3.08 -27.90 -15.54
C ASN A 211 3.11 -26.54 -14.79
N THR A 212 2.42 -26.49 -13.67
CA THR A 212 2.26 -25.26 -12.89
C THR A 212 3.54 -24.76 -12.23
N TRP A 213 4.62 -25.56 -12.20
CA TRP A 213 5.93 -25.18 -11.68
C TRP A 213 6.74 -24.30 -12.64
N GLU A 214 6.45 -24.38 -13.94
CA GLU A 214 7.20 -23.67 -14.97
C GLU A 214 6.46 -22.44 -15.51
N VAL A 215 5.25 -22.19 -15.00
CA VAL A 215 4.35 -21.16 -15.54
C VAL A 215 3.98 -20.16 -14.48
N ALA A 216 3.91 -18.87 -14.83
CA ALA A 216 3.51 -17.82 -13.91
C ALA A 216 2.05 -18.01 -13.42
N SER A 217 1.78 -17.62 -12.17
CA SER A 217 0.47 -17.84 -11.53
C SER A 217 -0.71 -17.26 -12.31
N ASP A 218 -0.49 -16.22 -13.09
CA ASP A 218 -1.49 -15.54 -13.92
C ASP A 218 -1.88 -16.38 -15.14
N GLU A 219 -0.91 -17.12 -15.70
CA GLU A 219 -1.12 -18.01 -16.87
C GLU A 219 -1.80 -19.31 -16.44
N VAL A 220 -1.52 -19.81 -15.23
CA VAL A 220 -2.20 -20.97 -14.66
C VAL A 220 -3.70 -20.72 -14.55
N LEU A 221 -4.10 -19.51 -14.14
CA LEU A 221 -5.51 -19.13 -14.00
C LEU A 221 -6.20 -18.82 -15.34
N ALA A 222 -5.44 -18.59 -16.38
CA ALA A 222 -5.95 -18.33 -17.74
C ALA A 222 -6.07 -19.63 -18.58
N SER A 223 -5.48 -20.75 -18.14
CA SER A 223 -5.60 -22.03 -18.83
C SER A 223 -7.02 -22.58 -18.72
N GLN A 224 -7.60 -22.99 -19.86
CA GLN A 224 -8.92 -23.61 -19.94
C GLN A 224 -8.87 -25.12 -19.63
#